data_7f74d2dbf6f9ec80b08b5a59f6607ad3
#
_entry.id   7f74d2dbf6f9ec80b08b5a59f6607ad3
#
_cell.length_a   1.000
_cell.length_b   1.000
_cell.length_c   1.000
_cell.angle_alpha   90.00
_cell.angle_beta   90.00
_cell.angle_gamma   90.00
#
_symmetry.space_group_name_H-M   'P 1'
#
loop_
_entity.id
_entity.type
_entity.pdbx_description
1 polymer ?
#
loop_
_entity_poly.entity_id
_entity_poly.type
_entity_poly.pdbx_seq_one_letter_code
_entity_poly.pdbx_strand_id
1 'polypeptide(L)'
;HGRALAQAEGLKAVNPDKRIVVFSGDGDCAGIGGNHLIHAAKRNVDMTVIMMSNYIYGMTGGQRAPTTPYGATTKTSPLGNEEHPFDMYKLVTGAGATFYARASVTNPVQLQHIIVSAMEHKGFSFIEVLSPCPTTAGRNIFNFKTPTEMYDWYAAQVCNAKNGESVSEDGKITLGVLYEDTHKEELCDV
;
A
#
# COMPACT_ATOMS: atom_id res chain seq x y z
N HIS A 1 -14.86 -7.29 -1.96
CA HIS A 1 -13.82 -7.80 -1.08
C HIS A 1 -12.75 -8.51 -1.91
N GLY A 2 -11.58 -7.91 -2.04
CA GLY A 2 -10.44 -8.39 -2.83
C GLY A 2 -10.61 -8.33 -4.36
N ARG A 3 -11.68 -7.79 -4.88
CA ARG A 3 -11.97 -7.80 -6.32
C ARG A 3 -11.95 -6.43 -6.99
N ALA A 4 -11.61 -5.38 -6.25
CA ALA A 4 -11.60 -4.02 -6.78
C ALA A 4 -10.67 -3.88 -8.00
N LEU A 5 -9.47 -4.49 -7.96
CA LEU A 5 -8.52 -4.43 -9.07
C LEU A 5 -9.05 -5.17 -10.32
N ALA A 6 -9.66 -6.34 -10.16
CA ALA A 6 -10.23 -7.07 -11.29
C ALA A 6 -11.38 -6.30 -11.97
N GLN A 7 -12.22 -5.62 -11.16
CA GLN A 7 -13.27 -4.75 -11.70
C GLN A 7 -12.69 -3.51 -12.39
N ALA A 8 -11.66 -2.91 -11.79
CA ALA A 8 -10.95 -1.76 -12.35
C ALA A 8 -10.28 -2.08 -13.69
N GLU A 9 -9.66 -3.26 -13.82
CA GLU A 9 -9.09 -3.75 -15.06
C GLU A 9 -10.16 -3.92 -16.16
N GLY A 10 -11.30 -4.51 -15.81
CA GLY A 10 -12.43 -4.61 -16.75
C GLY A 10 -12.97 -3.23 -17.16
N LEU A 11 -13.05 -2.27 -16.24
CA LEU A 11 -13.44 -0.90 -16.55
C LEU A 11 -12.44 -0.21 -17.47
N LYS A 12 -11.13 -0.41 -17.25
CA LYS A 12 -10.07 0.16 -18.10
C LYS A 12 -10.14 -0.42 -19.50
N ALA A 13 -10.32 -1.72 -19.64
CA ALA A 13 -10.42 -2.40 -20.94
C ALA A 13 -11.57 -1.88 -21.82
N VAL A 14 -12.72 -1.51 -21.23
CA VAL A 14 -13.86 -0.97 -21.97
C VAL A 14 -13.87 0.57 -22.04
N ASN A 15 -13.02 1.24 -21.29
CA ASN A 15 -12.87 2.70 -21.25
C ASN A 15 -11.39 3.09 -21.19
N PRO A 16 -10.60 2.85 -22.24
CA PRO A 16 -9.15 3.02 -22.23
C PRO A 16 -8.70 4.47 -21.90
N ASP A 17 -9.49 5.46 -22.26
CA ASP A 17 -9.20 6.87 -22.01
C ASP A 17 -9.49 7.35 -20.58
N LYS A 18 -10.13 6.51 -19.76
CA LYS A 18 -10.48 6.89 -18.40
C LYS A 18 -9.33 6.65 -17.43
N ARG A 19 -9.10 7.61 -16.54
CA ARG A 19 -8.25 7.41 -15.38
C ARG A 19 -8.99 6.55 -14.35
N ILE A 20 -8.41 5.43 -13.99
CA ILE A 20 -8.97 4.48 -13.02
C ILE A 20 -8.19 4.59 -11.72
N VAL A 21 -8.89 4.87 -10.63
CA VAL A 21 -8.30 4.93 -9.28
C VAL A 21 -8.98 3.92 -8.39
N VAL A 22 -8.19 3.09 -7.72
CA VAL A 22 -8.65 2.04 -6.80
C VAL A 22 -8.21 2.39 -5.39
N PHE A 23 -9.16 2.47 -4.46
CA PHE A 23 -8.87 2.54 -3.02
C PHE A 23 -9.11 1.17 -2.39
N SER A 24 -8.12 0.65 -1.66
CA SER A 24 -8.21 -0.65 -1.00
C SER A 24 -7.45 -0.64 0.34
N GLY A 25 -7.86 -1.48 1.28
CA GLY A 25 -7.08 -1.75 2.48
C GLY A 25 -5.97 -2.76 2.21
N ASP A 26 -4.97 -2.80 3.08
CA ASP A 26 -3.85 -3.73 2.99
C ASP A 26 -4.29 -5.20 3.08
N GLY A 27 -5.20 -5.53 4.00
CA GLY A 27 -5.76 -6.86 4.10
C GLY A 27 -6.60 -7.26 2.88
N ASP A 28 -7.31 -6.30 2.28
CA ASP A 28 -8.11 -6.51 1.07
C ASP A 28 -7.21 -6.68 -0.17
N CYS A 29 -6.31 -5.73 -0.38
CA CYS A 29 -5.46 -5.65 -1.57
C CYS A 29 -4.38 -6.74 -1.60
N ALA A 30 -3.65 -6.93 -0.50
CA ALA A 30 -2.54 -7.87 -0.40
C ALA A 30 -2.95 -9.27 0.11
N GLY A 31 -4.11 -9.38 0.76
CA GLY A 31 -4.67 -10.64 1.22
C GLY A 31 -5.49 -11.33 0.15
N ILE A 32 -6.82 -11.27 0.29
CA ILE A 32 -7.76 -11.94 -0.61
C ILE A 32 -7.68 -11.42 -2.05
N GLY A 33 -7.27 -10.15 -2.23
CA GLY A 33 -7.04 -9.52 -3.55
C GLY A 33 -5.65 -9.72 -4.13
N GLY A 34 -4.73 -10.37 -3.41
CA GLY A 34 -3.32 -10.47 -3.80
C GLY A 34 -3.07 -11.06 -5.19
N ASN A 35 -3.88 -12.05 -5.59
CA ASN A 35 -3.85 -12.59 -6.94
C ASN A 35 -4.15 -11.53 -8.01
N HIS A 36 -5.19 -10.73 -7.81
CA HIS A 36 -5.57 -9.67 -8.75
C HIS A 36 -4.52 -8.55 -8.77
N LEU A 37 -3.93 -8.22 -7.61
CA LEU A 37 -2.84 -7.25 -7.51
C LEU A 37 -1.64 -7.66 -8.37
N ILE A 38 -1.15 -8.89 -8.19
CA ILE A 38 0.00 -9.43 -8.93
C ILE A 38 -0.26 -9.42 -10.43
N HIS A 39 -1.45 -9.87 -10.86
CA HIS A 39 -1.75 -9.94 -12.27
C HIS A 39 -2.01 -8.59 -12.94
N ALA A 40 -2.59 -7.62 -12.25
CA ALA A 40 -2.76 -6.26 -12.76
C ALA A 40 -1.39 -5.56 -12.91
N ALA A 41 -0.50 -5.71 -11.91
CA ALA A 41 0.88 -5.20 -11.97
C ALA A 41 1.68 -5.85 -13.11
N LYS A 42 1.59 -7.18 -13.26
CA LYS A 42 2.26 -7.92 -14.34
C LYS A 42 1.87 -7.41 -15.73
N ARG A 43 0.59 -7.14 -15.94
CA ARG A 43 0.05 -6.62 -17.21
C ARG A 43 0.29 -5.13 -17.41
N ASN A 44 0.82 -4.46 -16.41
CA ASN A 44 1.00 -3.01 -16.40
C ASN A 44 -0.28 -2.24 -16.75
N VAL A 45 -1.41 -2.66 -16.19
CA VAL A 45 -2.71 -2.02 -16.47
C VAL A 45 -2.68 -0.57 -16.00
N ASP A 46 -2.98 0.39 -16.88
CA ASP A 46 -2.99 1.81 -16.56
C ASP A 46 -4.08 2.15 -15.55
N MET A 47 -3.73 2.05 -14.28
CA MET A 47 -4.55 2.39 -13.12
C MET A 47 -3.69 2.84 -11.94
N THR A 48 -4.26 3.66 -11.07
CA THR A 48 -3.63 4.07 -9.80
C THR A 48 -4.27 3.32 -8.63
N VAL A 49 -3.49 2.54 -7.90
CA VAL A 49 -3.92 1.82 -6.70
C VAL A 49 -3.41 2.54 -5.46
N ILE A 50 -4.33 2.95 -4.58
CA ILE A 50 -4.03 3.58 -3.29
C ILE A 50 -4.37 2.57 -2.20
N MET A 51 -3.35 1.92 -1.65
CA MET A 51 -3.50 0.95 -0.56
C MET A 51 -3.32 1.62 0.79
N MET A 52 -4.38 1.60 1.61
CA MET A 52 -4.34 2.09 2.98
C MET A 52 -3.75 1.01 3.89
N SER A 53 -2.47 1.16 4.25
CA SER A 53 -1.73 0.21 5.10
C SER A 53 -1.92 0.57 6.57
N ASN A 54 -2.70 -0.25 7.27
CA ASN A 54 -2.98 -0.08 8.70
C ASN A 54 -2.66 -1.32 9.53
N TYR A 55 -2.07 -2.34 8.92
CA TYR A 55 -1.55 -3.58 9.52
C TYR A 55 -2.62 -4.53 10.09
N ILE A 56 -3.91 -4.34 9.75
CA ILE A 56 -4.98 -5.14 10.36
C ILE A 56 -6.27 -5.10 9.53
N TYR A 57 -7.09 -6.15 9.60
CA TYR A 57 -8.50 -6.05 9.20
C TYR A 57 -9.29 -5.28 10.26
N GLY A 58 -9.35 -3.95 10.15
CA GLY A 58 -9.94 -3.08 11.16
C GLY A 58 -11.45 -3.21 11.27
N MET A 59 -12.18 -3.17 10.14
CA MET A 59 -13.64 -3.15 10.09
C MET A 59 -14.28 -4.41 10.69
N THR A 60 -13.69 -5.58 10.47
CA THR A 60 -14.19 -6.86 10.95
C THR A 60 -13.75 -7.18 12.38
N GLY A 61 -12.98 -6.29 13.00
CA GLY A 61 -12.69 -6.30 14.43
C GLY A 61 -11.27 -6.69 14.82
N GLY A 62 -10.31 -6.70 13.90
CA GLY A 62 -8.90 -6.80 14.28
C GLY A 62 -8.24 -8.15 14.00
N GLN A 63 -8.55 -8.75 12.87
CA GLN A 63 -7.85 -9.95 12.39
C GLN A 63 -6.50 -9.57 11.77
N ARG A 64 -5.58 -10.51 11.77
CA ARG A 64 -4.28 -10.41 11.12
C ARG A 64 -4.43 -10.14 9.62
N ALA A 65 -3.77 -9.11 9.12
CA ALA A 65 -3.60 -8.83 7.68
C ALA A 65 -2.23 -9.33 7.19
N PRO A 66 -2.00 -9.46 5.88
CA PRO A 66 -0.68 -9.85 5.35
C PRO A 66 0.45 -8.87 5.65
N THR A 67 0.11 -7.65 6.04
CA THR A 67 1.04 -6.57 6.43
C THR A 67 1.25 -6.46 7.94
N THR A 68 0.54 -7.29 8.73
CA THR A 68 0.66 -7.28 10.19
C THR A 68 2.09 -7.62 10.61
N PRO A 69 2.76 -6.81 11.46
CA PRO A 69 4.11 -7.06 11.90
C PRO A 69 4.30 -8.42 12.56
N TYR A 70 5.49 -9.01 12.42
CA TYR A 70 5.88 -10.22 13.14
C TYR A 70 5.78 -10.00 14.65
N GLY A 71 5.27 -10.98 15.37
CA GLY A 71 5.06 -10.91 16.82
C GLY A 71 3.82 -10.10 17.27
N ALA A 72 3.15 -9.38 16.36
CA ALA A 72 2.00 -8.55 16.72
C ALA A 72 0.79 -9.37 17.16
N THR A 73 0.15 -8.98 18.26
CA THR A 73 -1.06 -9.64 18.76
C THR A 73 -2.30 -9.13 18.05
N THR A 74 -3.11 -10.05 17.53
CA THR A 74 -4.38 -9.76 16.85
C THR A 74 -5.46 -10.74 17.30
N LYS A 75 -6.72 -10.53 16.89
CA LYS A 75 -7.80 -11.50 17.20
C LYS A 75 -7.53 -12.90 16.66
N THR A 76 -6.89 -13.03 15.53
CA THR A 76 -6.57 -14.33 14.90
C THR A 76 -5.17 -14.82 15.22
N SER A 77 -4.37 -14.02 15.91
CA SER A 77 -3.03 -14.38 16.39
C SER A 77 -2.85 -13.89 17.82
N PRO A 78 -3.56 -14.50 18.80
CA PRO A 78 -3.56 -14.03 20.20
C PRO A 78 -2.22 -14.23 20.92
N LEU A 79 -1.39 -15.15 20.44
CA LEU A 79 -0.04 -15.43 20.96
C LEU A 79 1.08 -14.70 20.21
N GLY A 80 0.70 -13.86 19.23
CA GLY A 80 1.60 -13.16 18.33
C GLY A 80 1.53 -13.70 16.90
N ASN A 81 1.80 -12.82 15.93
CA ASN A 81 1.87 -13.19 14.51
C ASN A 81 3.20 -13.89 14.22
N GLU A 82 3.15 -15.15 13.79
CA GLU A 82 4.33 -15.97 13.45
C GLU A 82 4.76 -15.82 11.98
N GLU A 83 4.02 -15.10 11.16
CA GLU A 83 4.33 -14.86 9.76
C GLU A 83 5.00 -13.49 9.55
N HIS A 84 6.02 -13.45 8.69
CA HIS A 84 6.60 -12.20 8.26
C HIS A 84 5.64 -11.42 7.38
N PRO A 85 5.49 -10.10 7.56
CA PRO A 85 4.65 -9.29 6.72
C PRO A 85 5.17 -9.23 5.29
N PHE A 86 4.28 -9.03 4.32
CA PHE A 86 4.70 -8.72 2.96
C PHE A 86 5.46 -7.40 2.91
N ASP A 87 6.60 -7.44 2.22
CA ASP A 87 7.28 -6.25 1.72
C ASP A 87 6.55 -5.82 0.42
N MET A 88 5.66 -4.86 0.55
CA MET A 88 4.83 -4.42 -0.59
C MET A 88 5.66 -3.82 -1.72
N TYR A 89 6.78 -3.17 -1.42
CA TYR A 89 7.69 -2.66 -2.43
C TYR A 89 8.23 -3.79 -3.31
N LYS A 90 8.80 -4.83 -2.69
CA LYS A 90 9.34 -5.98 -3.45
C LYS A 90 8.25 -6.78 -4.15
N LEU A 91 7.10 -6.95 -3.51
CA LEU A 91 6.00 -7.73 -4.09
C LEU A 91 5.47 -7.07 -5.37
N VAL A 92 5.16 -5.78 -5.30
CA VAL A 92 4.48 -5.07 -6.38
C VAL A 92 5.44 -4.74 -7.53
N THR A 93 6.67 -4.31 -7.25
CA THR A 93 7.69 -4.07 -8.28
C THR A 93 8.17 -5.37 -8.90
N GLY A 94 8.37 -6.43 -8.11
CA GLY A 94 8.71 -7.77 -8.60
C GLY A 94 7.61 -8.40 -9.46
N ALA A 95 6.34 -8.06 -9.23
CA ALA A 95 5.23 -8.44 -10.10
C ALA A 95 5.21 -7.66 -11.42
N GLY A 96 5.89 -6.52 -11.51
CA GLY A 96 6.07 -5.74 -12.73
C GLY A 96 5.32 -4.41 -12.78
N ALA A 97 4.90 -3.87 -11.64
CA ALA A 97 4.41 -2.49 -11.56
C ALA A 97 5.48 -1.50 -12.04
N THR A 98 5.05 -0.44 -12.68
CA THR A 98 5.96 0.56 -13.26
C THR A 98 6.09 1.82 -12.41
N PHE A 99 5.22 1.98 -11.40
CA PHE A 99 5.33 3.05 -10.42
C PHE A 99 5.04 2.51 -9.02
N TYR A 100 5.93 2.79 -8.08
CA TYR A 100 5.69 2.53 -6.67
C TYR A 100 6.10 3.72 -5.82
N ALA A 101 5.21 4.16 -4.97
CA ALA A 101 5.47 5.20 -3.99
C ALA A 101 4.96 4.79 -2.61
N ARG A 102 5.59 5.35 -1.58
CA ARG A 102 5.11 5.25 -0.22
C ARG A 102 4.83 6.63 0.35
N ALA A 103 3.70 6.77 1.01
CA ALA A 103 3.26 8.01 1.63
C ALA A 103 2.76 7.76 3.05
N SER A 104 2.58 8.81 3.83
CA SER A 104 1.99 8.74 5.15
C SER A 104 0.93 9.82 5.32
N VAL A 105 -0.14 9.50 6.02
CA VAL A 105 -1.15 10.50 6.41
C VAL A 105 -0.59 11.57 7.37
N THR A 106 0.59 11.34 7.93
CA THR A 106 1.31 12.34 8.75
C THR A 106 1.95 13.45 7.92
N ASN A 107 2.07 13.27 6.58
CA ASN A 107 2.54 14.28 5.64
C ASN A 107 1.55 14.43 4.46
N PRO A 108 0.41 15.12 4.67
CA PRO A 108 -0.65 15.21 3.68
C PRO A 108 -0.24 15.96 2.41
N VAL A 109 0.68 16.91 2.48
CA VAL A 109 1.17 17.65 1.32
C VAL A 109 1.98 16.73 0.39
N GLN A 110 2.89 15.94 0.95
CA GLN A 110 3.65 14.96 0.17
C GLN A 110 2.73 13.87 -0.41
N LEU A 111 1.76 13.39 0.40
CA LEU A 111 0.77 12.41 -0.06
C LEU A 111 -0.01 12.93 -1.28
N GLN A 112 -0.47 14.20 -1.25
CA GLN A 112 -1.15 14.82 -2.38
C GLN A 112 -0.26 14.83 -3.64
N HIS A 113 0.99 15.26 -3.54
CA HIS A 113 1.92 15.29 -4.68
C HIS A 113 2.16 13.89 -5.25
N ILE A 114 2.35 12.89 -4.39
CA ILE A 114 2.53 11.49 -4.81
C ILE A 114 1.30 10.96 -5.56
N ILE A 115 0.09 11.26 -5.07
CA ILE A 115 -1.15 10.84 -5.74
C ILE A 115 -1.24 11.46 -7.14
N VAL A 116 -0.93 12.75 -7.28
CA VAL A 116 -0.93 13.43 -8.58
C VAL A 116 0.07 12.78 -9.52
N SER A 117 1.32 12.59 -9.09
CA SER A 117 2.36 11.94 -9.91
C SER A 117 1.95 10.52 -10.34
N ALA A 118 1.39 9.73 -9.43
CA ALA A 118 0.92 8.38 -9.74
C ALA A 118 -0.26 8.36 -10.74
N MET A 119 -1.13 9.38 -10.71
CA MET A 119 -2.24 9.51 -11.66
C MET A 119 -1.80 10.04 -13.02
N GLU A 120 -0.64 10.68 -13.12
CA GLU A 120 -0.03 11.16 -14.37
C GLU A 120 0.85 10.10 -15.03
N HIS A 121 1.37 9.16 -14.23
CA HIS A 121 2.14 8.02 -14.74
C HIS A 121 1.25 7.12 -15.61
N LYS A 122 1.77 6.67 -16.76
CA LYS A 122 1.10 5.72 -17.64
C LYS A 122 1.53 4.30 -17.30
N GLY A 123 0.56 3.47 -16.91
CA GLY A 123 0.79 2.11 -16.45
C GLY A 123 0.33 1.88 -15.01
N PHE A 124 0.77 0.76 -14.43
CA PHE A 124 0.33 0.35 -13.10
C PHE A 124 1.06 1.13 -12.01
N SER A 125 0.34 2.05 -11.39
CA SER A 125 0.83 2.85 -10.27
C SER A 125 0.31 2.33 -8.93
N PHE A 126 1.23 2.11 -7.98
CA PHE A 126 0.88 1.66 -6.64
C PHE A 126 1.40 2.62 -5.57
N ILE A 127 0.51 3.08 -4.71
CA ILE A 127 0.83 3.93 -3.57
C ILE A 127 0.50 3.18 -2.29
N GLU A 128 1.51 2.87 -1.48
CA GLU A 128 1.33 2.41 -0.11
C GLU A 128 1.20 3.60 0.83
N VAL A 129 0.01 3.81 1.40
CA VAL A 129 -0.25 4.90 2.34
C VAL A 129 -0.25 4.37 3.76
N LEU A 130 0.75 4.74 4.55
CA LEU A 130 0.79 4.45 5.98
C LEU A 130 -0.32 5.23 6.68
N SER A 131 -1.35 4.50 7.11
CA SER A 131 -2.59 5.06 7.68
C SER A 131 -2.90 4.38 9.00
N PRO A 132 -2.58 5.01 10.13
CA PRO A 132 -2.80 4.40 11.43
C PRO A 132 -4.28 4.08 11.68
N CYS A 133 -4.52 2.92 12.32
CA CYS A 133 -5.83 2.52 12.82
C CYS A 133 -5.87 2.67 14.36
N PRO A 134 -6.30 3.82 14.91
CA PRO A 134 -6.22 4.07 16.35
C PRO A 134 -7.14 3.18 17.18
N THR A 135 -8.23 2.68 16.58
CA THR A 135 -9.24 1.89 17.28
C THR A 135 -8.85 0.42 17.47
N THR A 136 -8.12 -0.15 16.51
CA THR A 136 -7.80 -1.58 16.51
C THR A 136 -6.29 -1.83 16.57
N ALA A 137 -5.53 -1.48 15.53
CA ALA A 137 -4.07 -1.70 15.53
C ALA A 137 -3.38 -0.89 16.62
N GLY A 138 -3.76 0.38 16.80
CA GLY A 138 -3.19 1.25 17.82
C GLY A 138 -3.31 0.68 19.23
N ARG A 139 -4.46 0.11 19.56
CA ARG A 139 -4.71 -0.47 20.90
C ARG A 139 -4.14 -1.87 21.04
N ASN A 140 -4.33 -2.73 20.05
CA ASN A 140 -4.07 -4.17 20.18
C ASN A 140 -2.65 -4.55 19.76
N ILE A 141 -2.06 -3.85 18.77
CA ILE A 141 -0.72 -4.13 18.26
C ILE A 141 0.32 -3.24 18.95
N PHE A 142 0.05 -1.93 19.01
CA PHE A 142 1.03 -0.93 19.44
C PHE A 142 0.81 -0.43 20.88
N ASN A 143 -0.32 -0.80 21.53
CA ASN A 143 -0.66 -0.39 22.90
C ASN A 143 -0.72 1.13 23.14
N PHE A 144 -1.06 1.92 22.10
CA PHE A 144 -1.25 3.35 22.25
C PHE A 144 -2.54 3.66 23.01
N LYS A 145 -2.47 4.65 23.89
CA LYS A 145 -3.60 5.13 24.68
C LYS A 145 -4.46 6.13 23.92
N THR A 146 -3.85 6.93 23.07
CA THR A 146 -4.51 8.00 22.32
C THR A 146 -4.19 7.94 20.82
N PRO A 147 -5.08 8.45 19.95
CA PRO A 147 -4.77 8.61 18.54
C PRO A 147 -3.55 9.51 18.28
N THR A 148 -3.32 10.52 19.13
CA THR A 148 -2.18 11.45 19.02
C THR A 148 -0.86 10.73 19.22
N GLU A 149 -0.74 9.89 20.27
CA GLU A 149 0.47 9.07 20.49
C GLU A 149 0.80 8.21 19.27
N MET A 150 -0.22 7.61 18.66
CA MET A 150 -0.04 6.81 17.47
C MET A 150 0.42 7.65 16.27
N TYR A 151 -0.17 8.82 16.07
CA TYR A 151 0.19 9.74 15.00
C TYR A 151 1.65 10.20 15.13
N ASP A 152 2.05 10.63 16.32
CA ASP A 152 3.41 11.09 16.62
C ASP A 152 4.43 9.97 16.43
N TRP A 153 4.08 8.75 16.85
CA TRP A 153 4.93 7.58 16.63
C TRP A 153 5.14 7.32 15.13
N TYR A 154 4.06 7.32 14.33
CA TYR A 154 4.18 7.14 12.87
C TYR A 154 5.03 8.25 12.24
N ALA A 155 4.85 9.49 12.66
CA ALA A 155 5.64 10.61 12.16
C ALA A 155 7.15 10.43 12.47
N ALA A 156 7.48 9.84 13.61
CA ALA A 156 8.87 9.57 14.01
C ALA A 156 9.50 8.37 13.26
N GLN A 157 8.67 7.41 12.77
CA GLN A 157 9.16 6.21 12.08
C GLN A 157 9.44 6.43 10.58
N VAL A 158 9.11 7.59 10.04
CA VAL A 158 9.22 7.85 8.60
C VAL A 158 10.27 8.91 8.29
N CYS A 159 10.85 8.86 7.11
CA CYS A 159 11.72 9.89 6.55
C CYS A 159 11.56 9.95 5.02
N ASN A 160 12.06 11.01 4.40
CA ASN A 160 12.04 11.07 2.93
C ASN A 160 13.10 10.13 2.33
N ALA A 161 12.72 9.44 1.26
CA ALA A 161 13.63 8.58 0.52
C ALA A 161 14.79 9.40 -0.09
N LYS A 162 15.99 8.80 -0.02
CA LYS A 162 17.14 9.23 -0.79
C LYS A 162 17.44 8.11 -1.79
N ASN A 163 17.42 8.36 -3.08
CA ASN A 163 17.80 7.36 -4.09
C ASN A 163 16.89 6.11 -4.21
N GLY A 164 15.59 6.21 -3.91
CA GLY A 164 14.64 5.09 -4.10
C GLY A 164 14.75 3.95 -3.09
N GLU A 165 15.47 4.10 -2.00
CA GLU A 165 15.59 3.10 -0.94
C GLU A 165 14.28 2.98 -0.15
N SER A 166 13.82 1.74 0.09
CA SER A 166 12.57 1.47 0.82
C SER A 166 12.70 1.56 2.35
N VAL A 167 13.92 1.49 2.87
CA VAL A 167 14.28 1.67 4.28
C VAL A 167 15.58 2.47 4.35
N SER A 168 15.65 3.45 5.23
CA SER A 168 16.86 4.24 5.43
C SER A 168 17.94 3.51 6.23
N GLU A 169 19.17 4.02 6.23
CA GLU A 169 20.29 3.44 6.98
C GLU A 169 20.02 3.32 8.49
N ASP A 170 19.24 4.23 9.06
CA ASP A 170 18.80 4.23 10.46
C ASP A 170 17.51 3.39 10.70
N GLY A 171 17.09 2.61 9.72
CA GLY A 171 15.95 1.68 9.82
C GLY A 171 14.57 2.31 9.72
N LYS A 172 14.46 3.59 9.34
CA LYS A 172 13.16 4.24 9.14
C LYS A 172 12.53 3.88 7.81
N ILE A 173 11.22 3.93 7.78
CA ILE A 173 10.42 3.73 6.57
C ILE A 173 10.55 4.98 5.68
N THR A 174 10.97 4.80 4.45
CA THR A 174 11.16 5.92 3.52
C THR A 174 9.85 6.26 2.79
N LEU A 175 9.60 7.56 2.63
CA LEU A 175 8.47 8.12 1.90
C LEU A 175 8.94 8.79 0.61
N GLY A 176 8.13 8.71 -0.43
CA GLY A 176 8.40 9.29 -1.75
C GLY A 176 8.14 8.31 -2.87
N VAL A 177 8.49 8.69 -4.09
CA VAL A 177 8.54 7.77 -5.23
C VAL A 177 9.80 6.91 -5.06
N LEU A 178 9.61 5.60 -4.93
CA LEU A 178 10.68 4.63 -4.68
C LEU A 178 11.07 3.87 -5.93
N TYR A 179 10.17 3.78 -6.91
CA TYR A 179 10.41 3.13 -8.19
C TYR A 179 9.57 3.77 -9.28
N GLU A 180 10.15 4.01 -10.45
CA GLU A 180 9.47 4.47 -11.65
C GLU A 180 10.17 3.92 -12.89
N ASP A 181 9.37 3.31 -13.78
CA ASP A 181 9.77 2.83 -15.10
C ASP A 181 8.78 3.38 -16.15
N THR A 182 9.25 4.24 -17.03
CA THR A 182 8.43 4.87 -18.08
C THR A 182 8.56 4.18 -19.44
N HIS A 183 9.27 3.06 -19.52
CA HIS A 183 9.58 2.39 -20.79
C HIS A 183 8.72 1.16 -21.06
N LYS A 184 8.08 0.60 -20.04
CA LYS A 184 7.25 -0.58 -20.18
C LYS A 184 5.86 -0.21 -20.72
N GLU A 185 5.47 -0.83 -21.83
CA GLU A 185 4.15 -0.66 -22.44
C GLU A 185 3.01 -1.11 -21.48
N GLU A 186 1.91 -0.41 -21.49
CA GLU A 186 0.72 -0.78 -20.73
C GLU A 186 -0.20 -1.72 -21.55
N LEU A 187 -1.12 -2.41 -20.88
CA LEU A 187 -1.95 -3.46 -21.50
C LEU A 187 -2.75 -2.99 -22.72
N CYS A 188 -3.27 -1.76 -22.71
CA CYS A 188 -4.14 -1.27 -23.78
C CYS A 188 -3.36 -0.64 -24.96
N ASP A 189 -2.04 -0.54 -24.88
CA ASP A 189 -1.16 -0.07 -25.96
C ASP A 189 -0.72 -1.23 -26.90
N VAL A 190 -1.07 -2.48 -26.57
CA VAL A 190 -0.65 -3.70 -27.29
C VAL A 190 -1.75 -4.22 -28.22
#